data_3ac334ab9584d25e98b501da452a34f4
#
_entry.id   3ac334ab9584d25e98b501da452a34f4
#
_cell.length_a   1.000
_cell.length_b   1.000
_cell.length_c   1.000
_cell.angle_alpha   90.00
_cell.angle_beta   90.00
_cell.angle_gamma   90.00
#
_symmetry.space_group_name_H-M   'P 1'
#
loop_
_entity.id
_entity.type
_entity.pdbx_description
1 polymer ?
#
loop_
_entity_poly.entity_id
_entity_poly.type
_entity_poly.pdbx_seq_one_letter_code
_entity_poly.pdbx_strand_id
1 'polypeptide(L)'
;MPDLRYTAEHEWIAVIGEGEDAVLRVGITAYAQEALGDIVFVSLPMVGAEVTAGQAFGEVESTKSVSDVYAPVAGTVTGTNEQLDGSPELLNADPLGEGWMVELRPTGGVAQALTAEHLLDGAAYEALTGSGT
;
A
#
# COMPACT_ATOMS: atom_id res chain seq x y z
N MET A 1 13.05 -9.38 8.60
CA MET A 1 12.37 -8.18 8.04
C MET A 1 11.83 -8.50 6.68
N PRO A 2 10.57 -8.21 6.43
CA PRO A 2 10.07 -8.38 5.08
C PRO A 2 10.80 -7.44 4.13
N ASP A 3 10.97 -7.90 2.90
CA ASP A 3 11.61 -7.10 1.87
C ASP A 3 10.58 -6.12 1.31
N LEU A 4 10.73 -4.85 1.65
CA LEU A 4 9.77 -3.82 1.24
C LEU A 4 10.15 -3.22 -0.09
N ARG A 5 9.12 -2.91 -0.89
CA ARG A 5 9.25 -2.09 -2.08
C ARG A 5 8.34 -0.89 -1.93
N TYR A 6 8.58 0.14 -2.71
CA TYR A 6 7.85 1.40 -2.61
C TYR A 6 7.48 1.91 -3.99
N THR A 7 6.47 2.80 -4.03
CA THR A 7 6.11 3.48 -5.28
C THR A 7 6.38 4.98 -5.14
N ALA A 8 6.42 5.66 -6.28
CA ALA A 8 6.58 7.12 -6.30
C ALA A 8 5.36 7.84 -5.71
N GLU A 9 4.23 7.17 -5.61
CA GLU A 9 3.02 7.70 -5.00
C GLU A 9 2.96 7.44 -3.49
N HIS A 10 4.06 6.93 -2.91
CA HIS A 10 4.22 6.72 -1.46
C HIS A 10 3.38 5.58 -0.90
N GLU A 11 3.31 4.48 -1.65
CA GLU A 11 2.78 3.23 -1.13
C GLU A 11 3.93 2.27 -0.86
N TRP A 12 3.78 1.43 0.15
CA TRP A 12 4.73 0.35 0.43
C TRP A 12 4.11 -1.00 0.07
N ILE A 13 4.97 -1.96 -0.25
CA ILE A 13 4.56 -3.31 -0.63
C ILE A 13 5.42 -4.30 0.12
N ALA A 14 4.78 -5.29 0.75
CA ALA A 14 5.48 -6.38 1.44
C ALA A 14 4.93 -7.71 0.96
N VAL A 15 5.81 -8.71 0.84
CA VAL A 15 5.40 -10.06 0.47
C VAL A 15 4.91 -10.78 1.72
N ILE A 16 3.70 -11.35 1.66
CA ILE A 16 3.11 -12.13 2.74
C ILE A 16 2.90 -13.55 2.24
N GLY A 17 3.47 -14.52 2.94
CA GLY A 17 3.36 -15.94 2.58
C GLY A 17 4.46 -16.37 1.64
N GLU A 18 4.33 -17.57 1.12
CA GLU A 18 5.34 -18.19 0.26
C GLU A 18 4.70 -18.93 -0.91
N GLY A 19 5.47 -19.08 -1.99
CA GLY A 19 5.06 -19.84 -3.15
C GLY A 19 3.86 -19.24 -3.87
N GLU A 20 2.98 -20.11 -4.35
CA GLU A 20 1.82 -19.70 -5.12
C GLU A 20 0.76 -18.98 -4.30
N ASP A 21 0.78 -19.18 -2.99
CA ASP A 21 -0.18 -18.55 -2.09
C ASP A 21 0.29 -17.18 -1.59
N ALA A 22 1.50 -16.76 -1.97
CA ALA A 22 2.02 -15.47 -1.55
C ALA A 22 1.21 -14.33 -2.17
N VAL A 23 1.00 -13.29 -1.36
CA VAL A 23 0.30 -12.08 -1.79
C VAL A 23 1.15 -10.87 -1.45
N LEU A 24 0.79 -9.72 -2.02
CA LEU A 24 1.42 -8.45 -1.67
C LEU A 24 0.50 -7.68 -0.74
N ARG A 25 1.04 -7.28 0.39
CA ARG A 25 0.33 -6.40 1.32
C ARG A 25 0.75 -4.97 1.01
N VAL A 26 -0.22 -4.07 0.92
CA VAL A 26 0.00 -2.70 0.47
C VAL A 26 -0.57 -1.72 1.48
N GLY A 27 0.15 -0.63 1.71
CA GLY A 27 -0.31 0.46 2.54
C GLY A 27 0.40 1.75 2.14
N ILE A 28 0.19 2.82 2.90
CA ILE A 28 0.87 4.09 2.66
C ILE A 28 2.09 4.20 3.56
N THR A 29 3.10 4.95 3.10
CA THR A 29 4.35 5.11 3.85
C THR A 29 4.20 6.12 4.99
N ALA A 30 5.19 6.12 5.89
CA ALA A 30 5.25 7.13 6.94
C ALA A 30 5.29 8.54 6.36
N TYR A 31 6.00 8.72 5.24
CA TYR A 31 6.05 10.00 4.55
C TYR A 31 4.65 10.45 4.12
N ALA A 32 3.87 9.54 3.53
CA ALA A 32 2.52 9.86 3.07
C ALA A 32 1.60 10.25 4.22
N GLN A 33 1.64 9.49 5.34
CA GLN A 33 0.75 9.81 6.45
C GLN A 33 1.12 11.12 7.12
N GLU A 34 2.41 11.46 7.19
CA GLU A 34 2.83 12.76 7.72
C GLU A 34 2.34 13.90 6.85
N ALA A 35 2.43 13.74 5.52
CA ALA A 35 1.98 14.76 4.59
C ALA A 35 0.46 14.96 4.67
N LEU A 36 -0.29 13.88 4.90
CA LEU A 36 -1.75 13.95 4.99
C LEU A 36 -2.23 14.52 6.33
N GLY A 37 -1.53 14.21 7.41
CA GLY A 37 -1.96 14.58 8.76
C GLY A 37 -2.92 13.55 9.33
N ASP A 38 -3.79 13.96 10.25
CA ASP A 38 -4.68 13.04 10.96
C ASP A 38 -5.69 12.40 10.01
N ILE A 39 -5.64 11.09 9.91
CA ILE A 39 -6.51 10.31 9.03
C ILE A 39 -7.84 10.08 9.73
N VAL A 40 -8.93 10.42 9.06
CA VAL A 40 -10.29 10.35 9.63
C VAL A 40 -11.17 9.35 8.92
N PHE A 41 -10.84 8.95 7.69
CA PHE A 41 -11.62 7.96 6.95
C PHE A 41 -10.77 7.27 5.91
N VAL A 42 -11.03 5.97 5.71
CA VAL A 42 -10.35 5.16 4.70
C VAL A 42 -11.42 4.42 3.90
N SER A 43 -11.36 4.53 2.58
CA SER A 43 -12.23 3.78 1.69
C SER A 43 -11.42 2.65 1.07
N LEU A 44 -11.87 1.41 1.23
CA LEU A 44 -11.19 0.23 0.74
C LEU A 44 -12.02 -0.45 -0.35
N PRO A 45 -11.37 -1.18 -1.28
CA PRO A 45 -12.10 -1.91 -2.31
C PRO A 45 -12.75 -3.16 -1.70
N MET A 46 -13.55 -3.85 -2.50
CA MET A 46 -14.12 -5.13 -2.10
C MET A 46 -13.15 -6.25 -2.41
N VAL A 47 -13.13 -7.28 -1.56
CA VAL A 47 -12.40 -8.51 -1.85
C VAL A 47 -12.94 -9.09 -3.15
N GLY A 48 -12.06 -9.51 -4.02
CA GLY A 48 -12.40 -10.01 -5.35
C GLY A 48 -12.31 -8.97 -6.45
N ALA A 49 -12.16 -7.69 -6.09
CA ALA A 49 -12.00 -6.63 -7.09
C ALA A 49 -10.70 -6.81 -7.85
N GLU A 50 -10.73 -6.56 -9.16
CA GLU A 50 -9.52 -6.58 -9.98
C GLU A 50 -9.02 -5.16 -10.16
N VAL A 51 -7.71 -4.99 -10.05
CA VAL A 51 -7.07 -3.68 -10.20
C VAL A 51 -5.94 -3.77 -11.21
N THR A 52 -5.63 -2.65 -11.83
CA THR A 52 -4.48 -2.54 -12.74
C THR A 52 -3.45 -1.59 -12.11
N ALA A 53 -2.19 -1.73 -12.54
CA ALA A 53 -1.13 -0.87 -12.02
C ALA A 53 -1.47 0.60 -12.29
N GLY A 54 -1.36 1.43 -11.26
CA GLY A 54 -1.66 2.85 -11.36
C GLY A 54 -3.12 3.22 -11.21
N GLN A 55 -4.02 2.23 -11.08
CA GLN A 55 -5.44 2.48 -10.84
C GLN A 55 -5.67 2.77 -9.36
N ALA A 56 -6.48 3.77 -9.05
CA ALA A 56 -6.85 4.03 -7.66
C ALA A 56 -7.70 2.88 -7.13
N PHE A 57 -7.30 2.27 -6.02
CA PHE A 57 -8.08 1.20 -5.42
C PHE A 57 -8.84 1.68 -4.17
N GLY A 58 -8.49 2.83 -3.64
CA GLY A 58 -9.13 3.35 -2.46
C GLY A 58 -8.74 4.79 -2.22
N GLU A 59 -9.23 5.34 -1.13
CA GLU A 59 -8.98 6.73 -0.75
C GLU A 59 -8.67 6.82 0.73
N VAL A 60 -7.85 7.80 1.08
CA VAL A 60 -7.55 8.13 2.47
C VAL A 60 -7.95 9.59 2.68
N GLU A 61 -8.85 9.83 3.63
CA GLU A 61 -9.29 11.18 3.94
C GLU A 61 -8.68 11.63 5.26
N SER A 62 -8.08 12.81 5.24
CA SER A 62 -7.53 13.42 6.45
C SER A 62 -8.30 14.70 6.77
N THR A 63 -7.91 15.34 7.88
CA THR A 63 -8.52 16.64 8.25
C THR A 63 -8.19 17.74 7.24
N LYS A 64 -7.19 17.52 6.39
CA LYS A 64 -6.72 18.54 5.42
C LYS A 64 -7.12 18.24 3.98
N SER A 65 -7.17 16.97 3.60
CA SER A 65 -7.33 16.62 2.18
C SER A 65 -7.79 15.18 2.00
N VAL A 66 -8.12 14.84 0.75
CA VAL A 66 -8.44 13.47 0.34
C VAL A 66 -7.40 13.05 -0.67
N SER A 67 -6.86 11.85 -0.52
CA SER A 67 -5.84 11.31 -1.42
C SER A 67 -6.24 9.94 -1.94
N ASP A 68 -6.09 9.73 -3.25
CA ASP A 68 -6.24 8.38 -3.82
C ASP A 68 -5.03 7.54 -3.47
N VAL A 69 -5.26 6.24 -3.31
CA VAL A 69 -4.18 5.27 -3.16
C VAL A 69 -4.21 4.35 -4.37
N TYR A 70 -3.06 4.18 -5.00
CA TYR A 70 -2.99 3.50 -6.30
C TYR A 70 -2.43 2.09 -6.16
N ALA A 71 -2.94 1.18 -6.99
CA ALA A 71 -2.43 -0.18 -7.03
C ALA A 71 -1.02 -0.16 -7.60
N PRO A 72 -0.06 -0.79 -6.91
CA PRO A 72 1.33 -0.80 -7.40
C PRO A 72 1.52 -1.74 -8.57
N VAL A 73 0.70 -2.77 -8.67
CA VAL A 73 0.75 -3.77 -9.74
C VAL A 73 -0.66 -4.25 -10.01
N ALA A 74 -0.86 -4.88 -11.17
CA ALA A 74 -2.13 -5.48 -11.51
C ALA A 74 -2.36 -6.74 -10.67
N GLY A 75 -3.58 -6.97 -10.26
CA GLY A 75 -3.92 -8.15 -9.50
C GLY A 75 -5.35 -8.14 -8.98
N THR A 76 -5.63 -9.10 -8.11
CA THR A 76 -6.96 -9.26 -7.50
C THR A 76 -6.84 -8.99 -5.99
N VAL A 77 -7.76 -8.23 -5.45
CA VAL A 77 -7.80 -7.95 -4.01
C VAL A 77 -8.23 -9.23 -3.29
N THR A 78 -7.36 -9.76 -2.43
CA THR A 78 -7.65 -10.98 -1.66
C THR A 78 -8.01 -10.68 -0.22
N GLY A 79 -7.69 -9.49 0.28
CA GLY A 79 -8.04 -9.12 1.65
C GLY A 79 -7.99 -7.62 1.83
N THR A 80 -8.72 -7.12 2.80
CA THR A 80 -8.72 -5.71 3.19
C THR A 80 -8.63 -5.64 4.71
N ASN A 81 -8.03 -4.56 5.21
CA ASN A 81 -7.88 -4.38 6.65
C ASN A 81 -9.13 -3.70 7.22
N GLU A 82 -10.07 -4.50 7.68
CA GLU A 82 -11.34 -4.01 8.19
C GLU A 82 -11.20 -3.16 9.46
N GLN A 83 -10.08 -3.28 10.17
CA GLN A 83 -9.83 -2.45 11.35
C GLN A 83 -9.82 -0.97 11.03
N LEU A 84 -9.49 -0.63 9.78
CA LEU A 84 -9.44 0.77 9.36
C LEU A 84 -10.82 1.42 9.31
N ASP A 85 -11.89 0.63 9.21
CA ASP A 85 -13.26 1.18 9.24
C ASP A 85 -13.58 1.84 10.58
N GLY A 86 -13.16 1.20 11.67
CA GLY A 86 -13.39 1.74 13.01
C GLY A 86 -12.22 2.52 13.58
N SER A 87 -11.03 2.36 12.99
CA SER A 87 -9.79 2.93 13.51
C SER A 87 -8.90 3.44 12.39
N PRO A 88 -9.36 4.43 11.61
CA PRO A 88 -8.54 4.95 10.51
C PRO A 88 -7.21 5.56 10.99
N GLU A 89 -7.13 5.96 12.24
CA GLU A 89 -5.90 6.51 12.83
C GLU A 89 -4.76 5.48 12.91
N LEU A 90 -5.02 4.20 12.64
CA LEU A 90 -3.95 3.21 12.52
C LEU A 90 -2.98 3.57 11.39
N LEU A 91 -3.45 4.27 10.38
CA LEU A 91 -2.56 4.75 9.32
C LEU A 91 -1.53 5.75 9.84
N ASN A 92 -1.88 6.51 10.87
CA ASN A 92 -0.95 7.44 11.52
C ASN A 92 -0.05 6.70 12.52
N ALA A 93 -0.64 5.81 13.30
CA ALA A 93 0.07 5.16 14.40
C ALA A 93 1.06 4.11 13.92
N ASP A 94 0.68 3.34 12.90
CA ASP A 94 1.50 2.20 12.46
C ASP A 94 1.26 1.91 10.96
N PRO A 95 1.64 2.83 10.08
CA PRO A 95 1.32 2.69 8.64
C PRO A 95 1.97 1.49 7.98
N LEU A 96 3.12 1.02 8.49
CA LEU A 96 3.84 -0.13 7.92
C LEU A 96 3.47 -1.45 8.60
N GLY A 97 2.62 -1.43 9.61
CA GLY A 97 2.21 -2.62 10.35
C GLY A 97 0.71 -2.75 10.39
N GLU A 98 0.11 -2.42 11.54
CA GLU A 98 -1.33 -2.56 11.75
C GLU A 98 -2.17 -1.73 10.78
N GLY A 99 -1.59 -0.68 10.21
CA GLY A 99 -2.25 0.20 9.24
C GLY A 99 -2.16 -0.25 7.79
N TRP A 100 -1.87 -1.51 7.52
CA TRP A 100 -1.90 -2.00 6.14
C TRP A 100 -3.32 -1.84 5.57
N MET A 101 -3.41 -1.69 4.24
CA MET A 101 -4.71 -1.42 3.60
C MET A 101 -5.31 -2.61 2.87
N VAL A 102 -4.58 -3.19 1.93
CA VAL A 102 -5.10 -4.31 1.13
C VAL A 102 -4.04 -5.36 0.93
N GLU A 103 -4.50 -6.58 0.56
CA GLU A 103 -3.63 -7.64 0.07
C GLU A 103 -4.04 -7.96 -1.35
N LEU A 104 -3.06 -8.08 -2.23
CA LEU A 104 -3.27 -8.34 -3.66
C LEU A 104 -2.60 -9.64 -4.06
N ARG A 105 -3.29 -10.41 -4.89
CA ARG A 105 -2.65 -11.52 -5.61
C ARG A 105 -2.27 -10.98 -6.99
N PRO A 106 -0.97 -10.72 -7.24
CA PRO A 106 -0.57 -10.10 -8.50
C PRO A 106 -0.83 -11.01 -9.69
N THR A 107 -1.21 -10.42 -10.81
CA THR A 107 -1.31 -11.13 -12.07
C THR A 107 0.10 -11.56 -12.48
N GLY A 108 0.30 -12.85 -12.72
CA GLY A 108 1.62 -13.38 -13.03
C GLY A 108 2.46 -13.76 -11.82
N GLY A 109 1.93 -13.56 -10.61
CA GLY A 109 2.59 -13.96 -9.37
C GLY A 109 3.46 -12.90 -8.74
N VAL A 110 3.83 -13.13 -7.49
CA VAL A 110 4.60 -12.16 -6.70
C VAL A 110 6.00 -11.93 -7.28
N ALA A 111 6.69 -13.01 -7.69
CA ALA A 111 8.05 -12.88 -8.22
C ALA A 111 8.09 -11.97 -9.45
N GLN A 112 7.14 -12.12 -10.36
CA GLN A 112 7.06 -11.28 -11.54
C GLN A 112 6.71 -9.84 -11.17
N ALA A 113 5.78 -9.65 -10.23
CA ALA A 113 5.36 -8.33 -9.80
C ALA A 113 6.54 -7.52 -9.25
N LEU A 114 7.43 -8.17 -8.50
CA LEU A 114 8.58 -7.48 -7.90
C LEU A 114 9.64 -7.06 -8.92
N THR A 115 9.55 -7.51 -10.18
CA THR A 115 10.46 -7.08 -11.22
C THR A 115 10.04 -5.78 -11.90
N ALA A 116 8.88 -5.23 -11.56
CA ALA A 116 8.36 -4.02 -12.19
C ALA A 116 9.33 -2.85 -11.94
N GLU A 117 9.67 -2.14 -13.01
CA GLU A 117 10.68 -1.07 -12.96
C GLU A 117 10.26 0.12 -12.11
N HIS A 118 8.95 0.37 -11.97
CA HIS A 118 8.45 1.49 -11.20
C HIS A 118 8.48 1.24 -9.69
N LEU A 119 8.74 0.00 -9.26
CA LEU A 119 8.88 -0.30 -7.84
C LEU A 119 10.27 0.08 -7.37
N LEU A 120 10.33 0.77 -6.24
CA LEU A 120 11.57 1.30 -5.68
C LEU A 120 11.97 0.48 -4.48
N ASP A 121 13.29 0.27 -4.31
CA ASP A 121 13.80 -0.27 -3.05
C ASP A 121 13.88 0.88 -2.03
N GLY A 122 14.29 0.56 -0.80
CA GLY A 122 14.36 1.57 0.26
C GLY A 122 15.29 2.73 -0.07
N ALA A 123 16.45 2.43 -0.66
CA ALA A 123 17.43 3.46 -1.00
C ALA A 123 16.90 4.42 -2.08
N ALA A 124 16.26 3.87 -3.12
CA ALA A 124 15.69 4.68 -4.19
C ALA A 124 14.54 5.54 -3.66
N TYR A 125 13.74 5.00 -2.77
CA TYR A 125 12.64 5.76 -2.18
C TYR A 125 13.14 6.89 -1.28
N GLU A 126 14.18 6.63 -0.48
CA GLU A 126 14.82 7.68 0.33
C GLU A 126 15.34 8.81 -0.54
N ALA A 127 15.95 8.48 -1.67
CA ALA A 127 16.44 9.48 -2.60
C ALA A 127 15.30 10.34 -3.15
N LEU A 128 14.13 9.74 -3.36
CA LEU A 128 12.96 10.46 -3.86
C LEU A 128 12.40 11.42 -2.83
N THR A 129 12.31 11.00 -1.57
CA THR A 129 11.67 11.80 -0.52
C THR A 129 12.64 12.73 0.20
N GLY A 130 13.93 12.46 0.09
CA GLY A 130 14.95 13.22 0.81
C GLY A 130 14.99 12.93 2.31
N SER A 131 14.25 11.92 2.75
CA SER A 131 14.23 11.53 4.17
C SER A 131 14.02 10.03 4.26
N GLY A 132 14.37 9.43 5.40
CA GLY A 132 14.07 8.03 5.63
C GLY A 132 12.56 7.78 5.66
N THR A 133 12.15 6.57 5.37
CA THR A 133 10.73 6.21 5.37
C THR A 133 10.19 5.93 6.77
#